data_b6eea710d73122fdc48ff2d2e8927fd4
#
_entry.id   b6eea710d73122fdc48ff2d2e8927fd4
#
_cell.length_a   1.000
_cell.length_b   1.000
_cell.length_c   1.000
_cell.angle_alpha   90.00
_cell.angle_beta   90.00
_cell.angle_gamma   90.00
#
_symmetry.space_group_name_H-M   'P 1'
#
loop_
_entity.id
_entity.type
_entity.pdbx_description
1 polymer ?
#
loop_
_entity_poly.entity_id
_entity_poly.type
_entity_poly.pdbx_seq_one_letter_code
_entity_poly.pdbx_strand_id
1 'polypeptide(L)'
;MKDTTYYLGGDLGGTKTHVVITDADGNVVGFGHAGPGNHESIGDAGQRANVGKALSRALESANLDISQIVGSGFGIGGYDWPIEYEPHIQLLRSLGIQNALEIVNDTELGLLAG
;
A
#
# COMPACT_ATOMS: atom_id res chain seq x y z
N MET A 1 -11.67 27.52 0.94
CA MET A 1 -10.91 26.47 0.25
C MET A 1 -11.40 25.11 0.71
N LYS A 2 -11.60 24.20 -0.21
CA LYS A 2 -12.08 22.86 0.11
C LYS A 2 -10.89 21.95 0.40
N ASP A 3 -10.90 21.32 1.57
CA ASP A 3 -9.89 20.34 1.90
C ASP A 3 -10.13 19.07 1.12
N THR A 4 -9.11 18.58 0.44
CA THR A 4 -9.21 17.32 -0.29
C THR A 4 -8.65 16.21 0.57
N THR A 5 -9.43 15.13 0.67
CA THR A 5 -9.08 13.96 1.45
C THR A 5 -8.57 12.87 0.50
N TYR A 6 -7.41 12.31 0.81
CA TYR A 6 -6.79 11.28 -0.02
C TYR A 6 -6.61 9.99 0.76
N TYR A 7 -6.78 8.89 0.04
CA TYR A 7 -6.63 7.54 0.56
C TYR A 7 -5.66 6.75 -0.31
N LEU A 8 -4.98 5.81 0.31
CA LEU A 8 -4.00 4.99 -0.38
C LEU A 8 -4.41 3.52 -0.29
N GLY A 9 -4.36 2.84 -1.42
CA GLY A 9 -4.58 1.40 -1.48
C GLY A 9 -3.40 0.72 -2.09
N GLY A 10 -3.02 -0.44 -1.56
CA GLY A 10 -1.90 -1.19 -2.09
C GLY A 10 -2.23 -2.67 -2.24
N ASP A 11 -1.63 -3.28 -3.24
CA ASP A 11 -1.69 -4.72 -3.47
C ASP A 11 -0.25 -5.22 -3.58
N LEU A 12 0.18 -5.96 -2.57
CA LEU A 12 1.54 -6.47 -2.46
C LEU A 12 1.56 -7.93 -2.88
N GLY A 13 1.63 -8.16 -4.18
CA GLY A 13 1.52 -9.49 -4.75
C GLY A 13 2.84 -10.22 -4.93
N GLY A 14 2.74 -11.46 -5.37
CA GLY A 14 3.90 -12.33 -5.58
C GLY A 14 4.78 -11.92 -6.75
N THR A 15 4.26 -11.19 -7.72
CA THR A 15 5.00 -10.74 -8.90
C THR A 15 5.06 -9.23 -9.04
N LYS A 16 4.09 -8.52 -8.47
CA LYS A 16 3.97 -7.07 -8.62
C LYS A 16 3.46 -6.43 -7.36
N THR A 17 3.85 -5.18 -7.17
CA THR A 17 3.31 -4.29 -6.15
C THR A 17 2.57 -3.17 -6.85
N HIS A 18 1.33 -2.92 -6.48
CA HIS A 18 0.54 -1.80 -7.00
C HIS A 18 0.12 -0.89 -5.86
N VAL A 19 0.24 0.42 -6.08
CA VAL A 19 -0.23 1.42 -5.12
C VAL A 19 -1.08 2.43 -5.87
N VAL A 20 -2.27 2.69 -5.32
CA VAL A 20 -3.24 3.62 -5.91
C VAL A 20 -3.57 4.68 -4.88
N ILE A 21 -3.70 5.92 -5.32
CA ILE A 21 -4.15 7.01 -4.48
C ILE A 21 -5.48 7.52 -5.06
N THR A 22 -6.48 7.64 -4.19
CA THR A 22 -7.79 8.13 -4.59
C THR A 22 -8.17 9.35 -3.77
N ASP A 23 -9.09 10.15 -4.31
CA ASP A 23 -9.74 11.21 -3.53
C ASP A 23 -10.97 10.63 -2.81
N ALA A 24 -11.70 11.49 -2.09
CA ALA A 24 -12.87 11.07 -1.32
C ALA A 24 -14.01 10.56 -2.19
N ASP A 25 -14.03 10.94 -3.46
CA ASP A 25 -15.07 10.52 -4.41
C ASP A 25 -14.72 9.21 -5.11
N GLY A 26 -13.56 8.64 -4.81
CA GLY A 26 -13.12 7.39 -5.42
C GLY A 26 -12.37 7.55 -6.73
N ASN A 27 -12.06 8.77 -7.13
CA ASN A 27 -11.30 9.02 -8.36
C ASN A 27 -9.82 8.71 -8.12
N VAL A 28 -9.21 7.95 -9.04
CA VAL A 28 -7.79 7.65 -8.97
C VAL A 28 -7.01 8.91 -9.36
N VAL A 29 -6.18 9.40 -8.44
CA VAL A 29 -5.35 10.58 -8.68
C VAL A 29 -3.87 10.24 -8.77
N GLY A 30 -3.47 9.04 -8.36
CA GLY A 30 -2.10 8.58 -8.45
C GLY A 30 -1.99 7.08 -8.53
N PHE A 31 -0.95 6.61 -9.17
CA PHE A 31 -0.69 5.18 -9.33
C PHE A 31 0.80 4.93 -9.43
N GLY A 32 1.27 3.88 -8.76
CA GLY A 32 2.64 3.42 -8.87
C GLY A 32 2.71 1.91 -8.80
N HIS A 33 3.72 1.33 -9.45
CA HIS A 33 3.94 -0.09 -9.39
C HIS A 33 5.44 -0.38 -9.31
N ALA A 34 5.74 -1.59 -8.85
CA ALA A 34 7.11 -2.10 -8.75
C ALA A 34 7.07 -3.61 -8.83
N GLY A 35 8.20 -4.25 -8.57
CA GLY A 35 8.32 -5.70 -8.54
C GLY A 35 7.63 -6.33 -7.34
N PRO A 36 7.94 -7.60 -7.03
CA PRO A 36 7.24 -8.33 -5.98
C PRO A 36 7.19 -7.60 -4.64
N GLY A 37 6.02 -7.62 -4.00
CA GLY A 37 5.80 -7.05 -2.68
C GLY A 37 5.56 -8.11 -1.63
N ASN A 38 5.77 -9.38 -1.95
CA ASN A 38 5.57 -10.51 -1.07
C ASN A 38 6.92 -10.93 -0.47
N HIS A 39 7.03 -10.89 0.87
CA HIS A 39 8.29 -11.21 1.55
C HIS A 39 8.73 -12.67 1.31
N GLU A 40 7.81 -13.58 1.05
CA GLU A 40 8.14 -14.98 0.78
C GLU A 40 8.90 -15.14 -0.53
N SER A 41 8.69 -14.24 -1.48
CA SER A 41 9.36 -14.30 -2.80
C SER A 41 10.75 -13.69 -2.77
N ILE A 42 10.94 -12.58 -2.04
CA ILE A 42 12.15 -11.75 -2.16
C ILE A 42 12.76 -11.33 -0.82
N GLY A 43 12.19 -11.82 0.29
CA GLY A 43 12.64 -11.43 1.63
C GLY A 43 12.18 -10.03 2.02
N ASP A 44 12.44 -9.69 3.29
CA ASP A 44 11.93 -8.43 3.87
C ASP A 44 12.55 -7.19 3.23
N ALA A 45 13.86 -7.22 2.94
CA ALA A 45 14.54 -6.08 2.35
C ALA A 45 14.03 -5.80 0.92
N GLY A 46 13.83 -6.86 0.13
CA GLY A 46 13.28 -6.73 -1.21
C GLY A 46 11.84 -6.23 -1.20
N GLN A 47 11.03 -6.76 -0.28
CA GLN A 47 9.65 -6.31 -0.11
C GLN A 47 9.62 -4.81 0.21
N ARG A 48 10.41 -4.38 1.19
CA ARG A 48 10.46 -2.97 1.57
C ARG A 48 10.89 -2.07 0.42
N ALA A 49 11.89 -2.50 -0.34
CA ALA A 49 12.38 -1.72 -1.48
C ALA A 49 11.31 -1.54 -2.56
N ASN A 50 10.61 -2.62 -2.91
CA ASN A 50 9.59 -2.57 -3.95
C ASN A 50 8.34 -1.82 -3.51
N VAL A 51 7.89 -2.01 -2.27
CA VAL A 51 6.75 -1.27 -1.74
C VAL A 51 7.07 0.23 -1.68
N GLY A 52 8.27 0.58 -1.21
CA GLY A 52 8.71 1.97 -1.16
C GLY A 52 8.76 2.60 -2.54
N LYS A 53 9.23 1.86 -3.54
CA LYS A 53 9.30 2.33 -4.91
C LYS A 53 7.91 2.57 -5.49
N ALA A 54 6.97 1.64 -5.30
CA ALA A 54 5.60 1.79 -5.78
C ALA A 54 4.91 2.97 -5.11
N LEU A 55 5.11 3.13 -3.79
CA LEU A 55 4.56 4.24 -3.03
C LEU A 55 5.08 5.58 -3.55
N SER A 56 6.40 5.70 -3.73
CA SER A 56 7.01 6.92 -4.25
C SER A 56 6.46 7.29 -5.62
N ARG A 57 6.32 6.30 -6.50
CA ARG A 57 5.80 6.53 -7.84
C ARG A 57 4.35 7.00 -7.82
N ALA A 58 3.53 6.43 -6.93
CA ALA A 58 2.15 6.84 -6.78
C ALA A 58 2.06 8.29 -6.28
N LEU A 59 2.84 8.64 -5.27
CA LEU A 59 2.86 10.00 -4.73
C LEU A 59 3.34 11.01 -5.76
N GLU A 60 4.37 10.68 -6.53
CA GLU A 60 4.86 11.55 -7.60
C GLU A 60 3.81 11.75 -8.69
N SER A 61 3.13 10.68 -9.11
CA SER A 61 2.11 10.79 -10.15
C SER A 61 0.92 11.63 -9.72
N ALA A 62 0.60 11.63 -8.42
CA ALA A 62 -0.48 12.43 -7.85
C ALA A 62 -0.01 13.83 -7.45
N ASN A 63 1.29 14.07 -7.44
CA ASN A 63 1.89 15.30 -6.95
C ASN A 63 1.50 15.59 -5.49
N LEU A 64 1.57 14.53 -4.67
CA LEU A 64 1.20 14.59 -3.26
C LEU A 64 2.35 14.17 -2.37
N ASP A 65 2.29 14.62 -1.12
CA ASP A 65 3.16 14.15 -0.06
C ASP A 65 2.42 13.11 0.77
N ILE A 66 3.15 12.19 1.39
CA ILE A 66 2.57 11.13 2.22
C ILE A 66 1.73 11.70 3.37
N SER A 67 2.08 12.87 3.87
CA SER A 67 1.34 13.52 4.95
C SER A 67 -0.09 13.91 4.57
N GLN A 68 -0.38 13.96 3.27
CA GLN A 68 -1.72 14.29 2.76
C GLN A 68 -2.65 13.08 2.70
N ILE A 69 -2.13 11.89 2.93
CA ILE A 69 -2.92 10.65 2.95
C ILE A 69 -3.49 10.47 4.36
N VAL A 70 -4.81 10.30 4.46
CA VAL A 70 -5.48 10.18 5.75
C VAL A 70 -5.79 8.73 6.14
N GLY A 71 -5.78 7.83 5.19
CA GLY A 71 -6.04 6.42 5.47
C GLY A 71 -5.43 5.53 4.40
N SER A 72 -5.01 4.34 4.79
CA SER A 72 -4.35 3.38 3.89
C SER A 72 -4.84 1.97 4.15
N GLY A 73 -4.99 1.20 3.08
CA GLY A 73 -5.31 -0.22 3.18
C GLY A 73 -4.45 -1.02 2.21
N PHE A 74 -3.94 -2.14 2.68
CA PHE A 74 -3.06 -2.99 1.88
C PHE A 74 -3.55 -4.43 1.89
N GLY A 75 -3.64 -5.04 0.71
CA GLY A 75 -3.74 -6.48 0.56
C GLY A 75 -2.35 -7.05 0.35
N ILE A 76 -1.99 -8.06 1.14
CA ILE A 76 -0.63 -8.58 1.15
C ILE A 76 -0.65 -10.08 0.86
N GLY A 77 -0.04 -10.48 -0.25
CA GLY A 77 0.17 -11.89 -0.56
C GLY A 77 1.15 -12.49 0.45
N GLY A 78 0.86 -13.70 0.91
CA GLY A 78 1.71 -14.36 1.91
C GLY A 78 1.44 -13.93 3.33
N TYR A 79 0.47 -13.04 3.57
CA TYR A 79 0.04 -12.70 4.91
C TYR A 79 -1.04 -13.68 5.33
N ASP A 80 -0.60 -14.84 5.83
CA ASP A 80 -1.51 -15.95 6.13
C ASP A 80 -1.76 -16.17 7.62
N TRP A 81 -0.87 -15.65 8.48
CA TRP A 81 -0.90 -15.92 9.91
C TRP A 81 -0.96 -14.62 10.72
N PRO A 82 -1.72 -14.59 11.81
CA PRO A 82 -1.81 -13.39 12.66
C PRO A 82 -0.44 -12.87 13.14
N ILE A 83 0.53 -13.75 13.32
CA ILE A 83 1.87 -13.37 13.78
C ILE A 83 2.58 -12.48 12.74
N GLU A 84 2.13 -12.52 11.49
CA GLU A 84 2.74 -11.73 10.41
C GLU A 84 2.18 -10.30 10.34
N TYR A 85 1.14 -10.01 11.11
CA TYR A 85 0.49 -8.70 11.10
C TYR A 85 1.46 -7.58 11.49
N GLU A 86 2.06 -7.69 12.67
CA GLU A 86 2.90 -6.62 13.21
C GLU A 86 4.13 -6.33 12.34
N PRO A 87 4.87 -7.34 11.84
CA PRO A 87 6.00 -7.07 10.95
C PRO A 87 5.60 -6.28 9.71
N HIS A 88 4.44 -6.58 9.12
CA HIS A 88 3.96 -5.84 7.94
C HIS A 88 3.56 -4.42 8.30
N ILE A 89 2.91 -4.21 9.44
CA ILE A 89 2.58 -2.86 9.91
C ILE A 89 3.87 -2.06 10.12
N GLN A 90 4.88 -2.66 10.76
CA GLN A 90 6.16 -2.00 11.00
C GLN A 90 6.84 -1.60 9.69
N LEU A 91 6.80 -2.49 8.69
CA LEU A 91 7.37 -2.21 7.38
C LEU A 91 6.71 -0.98 6.76
N LEU A 92 5.38 -0.94 6.74
CA LEU A 92 4.63 0.16 6.14
C LEU A 92 4.83 1.47 6.92
N ARG A 93 4.87 1.40 8.25
CA ARG A 93 5.19 2.57 9.08
C ARG A 93 6.59 3.10 8.79
N SER A 94 7.55 2.20 8.57
CA SER A 94 8.94 2.60 8.26
C SER A 94 9.06 3.33 6.91
N LEU A 95 8.08 3.17 6.03
CA LEU A 95 8.03 3.86 4.75
C LEU A 95 7.33 5.22 4.83
N GLY A 96 6.93 5.63 6.02
CA GLY A 96 6.30 6.93 6.24
C GLY A 96 4.78 6.92 6.30
N ILE A 97 4.16 5.75 6.27
CA ILE A 97 2.71 5.63 6.36
C ILE A 97 2.32 5.72 7.83
N GLN A 98 1.92 6.90 8.29
CA GLN A 98 1.61 7.19 9.69
C GLN A 98 0.12 7.42 9.94
N ASN A 99 -0.70 7.30 8.91
CA ASN A 99 -2.15 7.48 8.98
C ASN A 99 -2.85 6.20 9.48
N ALA A 100 -4.17 6.22 9.48
CA ALA A 100 -4.98 5.03 9.77
C ALA A 100 -4.61 3.96 8.75
N LEU A 101 -4.23 2.78 9.23
CA LEU A 101 -3.65 1.74 8.39
C LEU A 101 -4.28 0.39 8.70
N GLU A 102 -4.70 -0.33 7.68
CA GLU A 102 -5.20 -1.69 7.81
C GLU A 102 -4.55 -2.58 6.75
N ILE A 103 -4.31 -3.83 7.12
CA ILE A 103 -3.80 -4.82 6.19
C ILE A 103 -4.69 -6.05 6.23
N VAL A 104 -4.84 -6.69 5.06
CA VAL A 104 -5.60 -7.93 4.92
C VAL A 104 -4.84 -8.87 4.00
N ASN A 105 -5.18 -10.15 4.03
CA ASN A 105 -4.69 -11.08 3.03
C ASN A 105 -5.24 -10.64 1.67
N ASP A 106 -4.46 -10.77 0.60
CA ASP A 106 -4.86 -10.30 -0.73
C ASP A 106 -6.10 -11.01 -1.26
N THR A 107 -6.34 -12.25 -0.84
CA THR A 107 -7.57 -12.97 -1.19
C THR A 107 -8.78 -12.29 -0.56
N GLU A 108 -8.66 -11.83 0.69
CA GLU A 108 -9.72 -11.09 1.35
C GLU A 108 -9.99 -9.76 0.65
N LEU A 109 -8.95 -9.08 0.21
CA LEU A 109 -9.08 -7.84 -0.54
C LEU A 109 -9.83 -8.07 -1.84
N GLY A 110 -9.52 -9.16 -2.54
CA GLY A 110 -10.20 -9.53 -3.76
C GLY A 110 -11.69 -9.75 -3.57
N LEU A 111 -12.07 -10.41 -2.47
CA LEU A 111 -13.47 -10.62 -2.13
C LEU A 111 -14.18 -9.30 -1.82
N LEU A 112 -13.52 -8.39 -1.15
CA LEU A 112 -14.10 -7.09 -0.85
C LEU A 112 -14.23 -6.21 -2.09
N ALA A 113 -13.30 -6.33 -3.02
CA ALA A 113 -13.33 -5.58 -4.26
C ALA A 113 -14.34 -6.13 -5.27
N GLY A 114 -14.60 -7.42 -5.17
CA GLY A 114 -15.54 -8.11 -6.05
C GLY A 114 -16.98 -7.87 -5.69
#